data_e5d6b4285efe41ea859f1cf01ac5ae9c
#
_entry.id   e5d6b4285efe41ea859f1cf01ac5ae9c
#
_cell.length_a   1.000
_cell.length_b   1.000
_cell.length_c   1.000
_cell.angle_alpha   90.00
_cell.angle_beta   90.00
_cell.angle_gamma   90.00
#
_symmetry.space_group_name_H-M   'P 1'
#
loop_
_entity.id
_entity.type
_entity.pdbx_description
1 polymer ?
#
loop_
_entity_poly.entity_id
_entity_poly.type
_entity_poly.pdbx_seq_one_letter_code
_entity_poly.pdbx_strand_id
1 'polypeptide(L)'
;MKIKTKALFILLLLVLNTPGISFSEPTLTQKVFIGYELTQDWDLLAAEKLSKSLLKEYPESGDAHFLSARIEFLKGNYEHSWEILKKVGNNFKEVADFKKRVNATRMASKNFVSVETEHFHLRYEEGPDEVLIHYAEEVLEKSYHALGKILEYYPQEKVLIEIYPDRQPFSKISPLTIKDILTSGTVALCKYNRIMMISPGSLVRGYNWMDTLSHEYVHYILTKKSRNRLPLWMHEGIAKLLETRWRDDPNYMSPIMETILSGALKNDYRVPLGDMMPSLAKLKTAKDVQLAYAEVATMMEYLLEKKGAETFPLLLEDLAKGKKFEESFIGIAGSDISTFQNNWEVWVKSKELKYIPGIAPLTKEFKNNNSLKPEKDFKGMSTKRAQDLTFLGDILKSRDHYAAAILEYRKAKEKSTTHSPILFNKLAGTYIQTKRYDEAELLLKESLEYYSDFHTTLNNLGEIYFISEQYDLARKYLEKAARINPFNPFTHVRLIELYGRMKMDKEKKLQTQQFSLLD
;
A
#
# COMPACT_ATOMS: atom_id res chain seq x y z
N MET A 1 11.59 -32.18 -5.48
CA MET A 1 12.83 -31.94 -6.23
C MET A 1 13.58 -30.64 -5.83
N LYS A 2 12.94 -29.67 -5.11
CA LYS A 2 13.54 -28.38 -4.74
C LYS A 2 14.58 -28.39 -3.59
N ILE A 3 14.63 -29.41 -2.75
CA ILE A 3 15.49 -29.44 -1.54
C ILE A 3 16.89 -30.01 -1.81
N LYS A 4 17.03 -30.94 -2.76
CA LYS A 4 18.33 -31.56 -3.07
C LYS A 4 19.29 -30.67 -3.87
N THR A 5 18.78 -29.69 -4.61
CA THR A 5 19.59 -28.78 -5.46
C THR A 5 20.24 -27.65 -4.65
N LYS A 6 19.59 -27.16 -3.56
CA LYS A 6 20.19 -26.12 -2.69
C LYS A 6 21.40 -26.62 -1.90
N ALA A 7 21.37 -27.89 -1.46
CA ALA A 7 22.49 -28.49 -0.74
C ALA A 7 23.74 -28.66 -1.62
N LEU A 8 23.55 -28.91 -2.90
CA LEU A 8 24.64 -29.07 -3.86
C LEU A 8 25.37 -27.75 -4.15
N PHE A 9 24.65 -26.62 -4.08
CA PHE A 9 25.18 -25.28 -4.39
C PHE A 9 25.99 -24.69 -3.23
N ILE A 10 25.57 -24.90 -1.98
CA ILE A 10 26.35 -24.53 -0.77
C ILE A 10 27.66 -25.34 -0.73
N LEU A 11 27.61 -26.58 -1.15
CA LEU A 11 28.81 -27.43 -1.28
C LEU A 11 29.76 -26.87 -2.33
N LEU A 12 29.26 -26.33 -3.46
CA LEU A 12 30.10 -25.79 -4.55
C LEU A 12 30.82 -24.50 -4.11
N LEU A 13 30.20 -23.64 -3.31
CA LEU A 13 30.84 -22.40 -2.79
C LEU A 13 31.85 -22.67 -1.65
N LEU A 14 31.64 -23.72 -0.85
CA LEU A 14 32.58 -24.12 0.22
C LEU A 14 33.84 -24.84 -0.30
N VAL A 15 33.73 -25.47 -1.46
CA VAL A 15 34.86 -26.27 -2.06
C VAL A 15 35.80 -25.40 -2.91
N LEU A 16 35.41 -24.14 -3.24
CA LEU A 16 36.28 -23.21 -4.01
C LEU A 16 37.55 -22.77 -3.25
N ASN A 17 37.70 -23.13 -1.97
CA ASN A 17 38.87 -22.80 -1.15
C ASN A 17 39.80 -24.02 -0.87
N THR A 18 39.61 -25.16 -1.51
CA THR A 18 40.54 -26.31 -1.37
C THR A 18 41.45 -26.41 -2.58
N PRO A 19 42.75 -26.26 -2.43
CA PRO A 19 43.68 -26.44 -3.54
C PRO A 19 43.74 -27.91 -3.94
N GLY A 20 43.38 -28.22 -5.19
CA GLY A 20 43.59 -29.56 -5.79
C GLY A 20 42.42 -30.24 -6.48
N ILE A 21 41.23 -29.66 -6.53
CA ILE A 21 40.09 -30.24 -7.27
C ILE A 21 39.85 -29.42 -8.54
N SER A 22 40.08 -30.05 -9.70
CA SER A 22 39.70 -29.48 -11.00
C SER A 22 38.19 -29.53 -11.14
N PHE A 23 37.50 -28.40 -10.99
CA PHE A 23 36.07 -28.28 -11.29
C PHE A 23 35.90 -28.07 -12.79
N SER A 24 35.03 -28.84 -13.41
CA SER A 24 34.54 -28.53 -14.74
C SER A 24 33.80 -27.19 -14.69
N GLU A 25 34.02 -26.32 -15.68
CA GLU A 25 33.24 -25.09 -15.80
C GLU A 25 31.72 -25.36 -15.71
N PRO A 26 30.94 -24.47 -15.06
CA PRO A 26 29.49 -24.65 -14.96
C PRO A 26 28.86 -24.79 -16.36
N THR A 27 28.00 -25.75 -16.54
CA THR A 27 27.25 -25.94 -17.80
C THR A 27 26.33 -24.76 -18.09
N LEU A 28 25.89 -24.59 -19.34
CA LEU A 28 24.89 -23.57 -19.71
C LEU A 28 23.68 -23.62 -18.79
N THR A 29 23.10 -24.79 -18.51
CA THR A 29 21.95 -24.98 -17.64
C THR A 29 22.22 -24.47 -16.22
N GLN A 30 23.41 -24.72 -15.68
CA GLN A 30 23.80 -24.24 -14.35
C GLN A 30 23.98 -22.71 -14.34
N LYS A 31 24.62 -22.13 -15.36
CA LYS A 31 24.77 -20.66 -15.50
C LYS A 31 23.41 -19.99 -15.64
N VAL A 32 22.48 -20.53 -16.43
CA VAL A 32 21.10 -20.02 -16.57
C VAL A 32 20.34 -20.11 -15.25
N PHE A 33 20.46 -21.21 -14.51
CA PHE A 33 19.85 -21.37 -13.19
C PHE A 33 20.36 -20.30 -12.19
N ILE A 34 21.67 -20.04 -12.17
CA ILE A 34 22.25 -18.94 -11.36
C ILE A 34 21.60 -17.60 -11.74
N GLY A 35 21.46 -17.33 -13.05
CA GLY A 35 20.80 -16.13 -13.53
C GLY A 35 19.34 -16.00 -13.03
N TYR A 36 18.61 -17.09 -12.98
CA TYR A 36 17.24 -17.08 -12.42
C TYR A 36 17.21 -16.81 -10.92
N GLU A 37 18.10 -17.40 -10.13
CA GLU A 37 18.21 -17.09 -8.69
C GLU A 37 18.52 -15.60 -8.48
N LEU A 38 19.47 -15.03 -9.25
CA LEU A 38 19.77 -13.60 -9.21
C LEU A 38 18.55 -12.73 -9.53
N THR A 39 17.70 -13.14 -10.50
CA THR A 39 16.45 -12.41 -10.78
C THR A 39 15.41 -12.56 -9.67
N GLN A 40 15.40 -13.64 -8.90
CA GLN A 40 14.51 -13.82 -7.74
C GLN A 40 14.97 -13.01 -6.54
N ASP A 41 16.28 -12.89 -6.35
CA ASP A 41 16.92 -12.07 -5.32
C ASP A 41 16.90 -10.55 -5.68
N TRP A 42 16.43 -10.20 -6.88
CA TRP A 42 16.44 -8.85 -7.46
C TRP A 42 17.87 -8.26 -7.60
N ASP A 43 18.87 -9.07 -7.70
CA ASP A 43 20.24 -8.67 -8.06
C ASP A 43 20.35 -8.55 -9.59
N LEU A 44 19.73 -7.50 -10.12
CA LEU A 44 19.61 -7.34 -11.58
C LEU A 44 20.95 -7.01 -12.24
N LEU A 45 21.87 -6.35 -11.54
CA LEU A 45 23.19 -6.02 -12.08
C LEU A 45 24.01 -7.30 -12.32
N ALA A 46 24.06 -8.21 -11.34
CA ALA A 46 24.73 -9.48 -11.50
C ALA A 46 24.04 -10.36 -12.54
N ALA A 47 22.69 -10.40 -12.55
CA ALA A 47 21.91 -11.14 -13.54
C ALA A 47 22.18 -10.66 -14.96
N GLU A 48 22.21 -9.35 -15.19
CA GLU A 48 22.46 -8.73 -16.49
C GLU A 48 23.88 -9.04 -17.00
N LYS A 49 24.89 -8.91 -16.12
CA LYS A 49 26.28 -9.26 -16.47
C LYS A 49 26.38 -10.71 -16.92
N LEU A 50 25.76 -11.63 -16.18
CA LEU A 50 25.74 -13.04 -16.50
C LEU A 50 24.99 -13.30 -17.82
N SER A 51 23.81 -12.71 -18.01
CA SER A 51 23.01 -12.85 -19.22
C SER A 51 23.75 -12.38 -20.48
N LYS A 52 24.44 -11.23 -20.40
CA LYS A 52 25.28 -10.73 -21.52
C LYS A 52 26.41 -11.71 -21.88
N SER A 53 27.06 -12.31 -20.88
CA SER A 53 28.08 -13.35 -21.10
C SER A 53 27.49 -14.60 -21.78
N LEU A 54 26.31 -15.05 -21.29
CA LEU A 54 25.63 -16.21 -21.86
C LEU A 54 25.20 -16.01 -23.31
N LEU A 55 24.63 -14.84 -23.62
CA LEU A 55 24.24 -14.53 -25.01
C LEU A 55 25.43 -14.39 -25.96
N LYS A 56 26.59 -13.96 -25.45
CA LYS A 56 27.83 -13.95 -26.25
C LYS A 56 28.36 -15.35 -26.53
N GLU A 57 28.32 -16.24 -25.53
CA GLU A 57 28.82 -17.62 -25.62
C GLU A 57 27.83 -18.56 -26.35
N TYR A 58 26.49 -18.31 -26.14
CA TYR A 58 25.41 -19.15 -26.68
C TYR A 58 24.32 -18.28 -27.34
N PRO A 59 24.59 -17.65 -28.51
CA PRO A 59 23.68 -16.66 -29.13
C PRO A 59 22.33 -17.26 -29.56
N GLU A 60 22.23 -18.55 -29.82
CA GLU A 60 21.00 -19.22 -30.22
C GLU A 60 20.25 -19.90 -29.06
N SER A 61 20.75 -19.77 -27.82
CA SER A 61 20.13 -20.44 -26.67
C SER A 61 18.82 -19.78 -26.29
N GLY A 62 17.70 -20.52 -26.39
CA GLY A 62 16.39 -20.07 -25.92
C GLY A 62 16.37 -19.76 -24.44
N ASP A 63 17.10 -20.49 -23.60
CA ASP A 63 17.19 -20.27 -22.15
C ASP A 63 17.94 -18.97 -21.81
N ALA A 64 19.02 -18.66 -22.54
CA ALA A 64 19.76 -17.41 -22.39
C ALA A 64 18.90 -16.20 -22.80
N HIS A 65 18.16 -16.31 -23.91
CA HIS A 65 17.19 -15.29 -24.32
C HIS A 65 16.05 -15.13 -23.32
N PHE A 66 15.53 -16.24 -22.76
CA PHE A 66 14.47 -16.16 -21.76
C PHE A 66 14.94 -15.48 -20.46
N LEU A 67 16.17 -15.77 -20.00
CA LEU A 67 16.79 -15.06 -18.89
C LEU A 67 16.92 -13.56 -19.19
N SER A 68 17.41 -13.19 -20.37
CA SER A 68 17.53 -11.79 -20.80
C SER A 68 16.17 -11.09 -20.81
N ALA A 69 15.13 -11.73 -21.35
CA ALA A 69 13.78 -11.18 -21.37
C ALA A 69 13.22 -10.95 -19.95
N ARG A 70 13.51 -11.85 -19.00
CA ARG A 70 13.11 -11.68 -17.59
C ARG A 70 13.79 -10.47 -16.95
N ILE A 71 15.06 -10.26 -17.22
CA ILE A 71 15.82 -9.12 -16.70
C ILE A 71 15.22 -7.81 -17.26
N GLU A 72 14.99 -7.74 -18.57
CA GLU A 72 14.40 -6.56 -19.19
C GLU A 72 12.99 -6.26 -18.64
N PHE A 73 12.17 -7.29 -18.39
CA PHE A 73 10.87 -7.15 -17.73
C PHE A 73 11.01 -6.57 -16.31
N LEU A 74 11.96 -7.05 -15.51
CA LEU A 74 12.21 -6.58 -14.15
C LEU A 74 12.80 -5.16 -14.10
N LYS A 75 13.45 -4.72 -15.19
CA LYS A 75 13.91 -3.34 -15.38
C LYS A 75 12.81 -2.39 -15.87
N GLY A 76 11.62 -2.91 -16.19
CA GLY A 76 10.51 -2.12 -16.73
C GLY A 76 10.56 -1.91 -18.24
N ASN A 77 11.45 -2.58 -18.97
CA ASN A 77 11.63 -2.51 -20.43
C ASN A 77 10.72 -3.52 -21.14
N TYR A 78 9.40 -3.38 -21.01
CA TYR A 78 8.43 -4.40 -21.44
C TYR A 78 8.42 -4.66 -22.94
N GLU A 79 8.59 -3.62 -23.75
CA GLU A 79 8.64 -3.75 -25.21
C GLU A 79 9.90 -4.54 -25.62
N HIS A 80 11.06 -4.21 -25.05
CA HIS A 80 12.29 -4.93 -25.34
C HIS A 80 12.23 -6.38 -24.85
N SER A 81 11.68 -6.61 -23.65
CA SER A 81 11.41 -7.97 -23.13
C SER A 81 10.54 -8.79 -24.10
N TRP A 82 9.48 -8.16 -24.65
CA TRP A 82 8.58 -8.80 -25.60
C TRP A 82 9.29 -9.17 -26.92
N GLU A 83 10.11 -8.27 -27.46
CA GLU A 83 10.89 -8.53 -28.69
C GLU A 83 11.85 -9.72 -28.51
N ILE A 84 12.52 -9.80 -27.37
CA ILE A 84 13.38 -10.96 -27.05
C ILE A 84 12.54 -12.24 -26.96
N LEU A 85 11.37 -12.19 -26.32
CA LEU A 85 10.51 -13.37 -26.15
C LEU A 85 9.95 -13.92 -27.46
N LYS A 86 9.87 -13.15 -28.53
CA LYS A 86 9.49 -13.65 -29.87
C LYS A 86 10.48 -14.73 -30.38
N LYS A 87 11.74 -14.65 -29.94
CA LYS A 87 12.80 -15.61 -30.31
C LYS A 87 12.79 -16.90 -29.47
N VAL A 88 12.03 -16.90 -28.35
CA VAL A 88 11.97 -18.04 -27.42
C VAL A 88 10.79 -18.94 -27.77
N GLY A 89 11.02 -20.24 -27.92
CA GLY A 89 9.97 -21.24 -28.15
C GLY A 89 8.96 -21.33 -27.00
N ASN A 90 7.77 -21.91 -27.26
CA ASN A 90 6.71 -22.06 -26.24
C ASN A 90 6.69 -23.46 -25.60
N ASN A 91 7.82 -24.16 -25.58
CA ASN A 91 7.90 -25.56 -25.19
C ASN A 91 7.56 -25.84 -23.73
N PHE A 92 7.60 -24.83 -22.87
CA PHE A 92 7.34 -24.95 -21.44
C PHE A 92 6.22 -24.00 -21.01
N LYS A 93 5.35 -24.47 -20.10
CA LYS A 93 4.24 -23.69 -19.52
C LYS A 93 4.73 -22.39 -18.89
N GLU A 94 5.88 -22.40 -18.21
CA GLU A 94 6.45 -21.21 -17.56
C GLU A 94 6.76 -20.11 -18.57
N VAL A 95 7.31 -20.46 -19.73
CA VAL A 95 7.58 -19.50 -20.82
C VAL A 95 6.29 -18.91 -21.36
N ALA A 96 5.27 -19.75 -21.60
CA ALA A 96 3.97 -19.31 -22.11
C ALA A 96 3.27 -18.36 -21.11
N ASP A 97 3.29 -18.67 -19.82
CA ASP A 97 2.70 -17.85 -18.77
C ASP A 97 3.45 -16.53 -18.60
N PHE A 98 4.78 -16.55 -18.72
CA PHE A 98 5.58 -15.34 -18.68
C PHE A 98 5.33 -14.44 -19.90
N LYS A 99 5.23 -15.00 -21.10
CA LYS A 99 4.85 -14.25 -22.31
C LYS A 99 3.50 -13.57 -22.16
N LYS A 100 2.49 -14.25 -21.59
CA LYS A 100 1.17 -13.65 -21.30
C LYS A 100 1.31 -12.45 -20.36
N ARG A 101 2.11 -12.59 -19.30
CA ARG A 101 2.35 -11.52 -18.32
C ARG A 101 3.03 -10.31 -18.96
N VAL A 102 4.13 -10.53 -19.69
CA VAL A 102 4.86 -9.46 -20.38
C VAL A 102 3.93 -8.71 -21.35
N ASN A 103 3.17 -9.45 -22.17
CA ASN A 103 2.23 -8.82 -23.10
C ASN A 103 1.11 -8.05 -22.38
N ALA A 104 0.55 -8.60 -21.30
CA ALA A 104 -0.46 -7.91 -20.51
C ALA A 104 0.08 -6.62 -19.89
N THR A 105 1.31 -6.65 -19.34
CA THR A 105 1.96 -5.46 -18.77
C THR A 105 2.23 -4.42 -19.84
N ARG A 106 2.83 -4.80 -20.97
CA ARG A 106 3.10 -3.94 -22.11
C ARG A 106 1.85 -3.24 -22.61
N MET A 107 0.75 -3.97 -22.73
CA MET A 107 -0.54 -3.40 -23.19
C MET A 107 -1.16 -2.46 -22.14
N ALA A 108 -1.03 -2.81 -20.85
CA ALA A 108 -1.57 -2.01 -19.76
C ALA A 108 -0.80 -0.68 -19.56
N SER A 109 0.48 -0.65 -19.91
CA SER A 109 1.33 0.55 -19.78
C SER A 109 1.65 1.26 -21.10
N LYS A 110 0.94 0.92 -22.19
CA LYS A 110 1.23 1.45 -23.54
C LYS A 110 1.17 2.97 -23.63
N ASN A 111 0.23 3.59 -22.93
CA ASN A 111 -0.01 5.02 -22.94
C ASN A 111 0.60 5.72 -21.72
N PHE A 112 1.48 5.05 -21.00
CA PHE A 112 2.10 5.64 -19.83
C PHE A 112 3.14 6.69 -20.25
N VAL A 113 3.07 7.83 -19.59
CA VAL A 113 4.12 8.85 -19.54
C VAL A 113 4.97 8.60 -18.30
N SER A 114 6.15 9.21 -18.25
CA SER A 114 7.07 9.03 -17.14
C SER A 114 7.65 10.35 -16.63
N VAL A 115 7.79 10.42 -15.31
CA VAL A 115 8.46 11.50 -14.59
C VAL A 115 9.53 10.88 -13.69
N GLU A 116 10.69 11.50 -13.65
CA GLU A 116 11.77 11.09 -12.78
C GLU A 116 11.95 12.08 -11.64
N THR A 117 12.07 11.57 -10.41
CA THR A 117 12.55 12.30 -9.25
C THR A 117 14.03 11.98 -8.99
N GLU A 118 14.59 12.38 -7.85
CA GLU A 118 15.97 12.06 -7.52
C GLU A 118 16.20 10.54 -7.43
N HIS A 119 15.30 9.79 -6.74
CA HIS A 119 15.47 8.37 -6.46
C HIS A 119 14.39 7.47 -7.08
N PHE A 120 13.39 8.02 -7.77
CA PHE A 120 12.27 7.26 -8.31
C PHE A 120 12.01 7.56 -9.78
N HIS A 121 11.42 6.56 -10.46
CA HIS A 121 10.91 6.66 -11.82
C HIS A 121 9.42 6.33 -11.80
N LEU A 122 8.57 7.37 -11.93
CA LEU A 122 7.12 7.24 -11.89
C LEU A 122 6.58 7.08 -13.31
N ARG A 123 5.69 6.12 -13.51
CA ARG A 123 4.94 5.90 -14.76
C ARG A 123 3.45 5.88 -14.47
N TYR A 124 2.68 6.59 -15.26
CA TYR A 124 1.23 6.72 -15.12
C TYR A 124 0.58 7.01 -16.46
N GLU A 125 -0.74 6.79 -16.59
CA GLU A 125 -1.48 7.17 -17.79
C GLU A 125 -1.66 8.69 -17.84
N GLU A 126 -1.34 9.30 -18.99
CA GLU A 126 -1.49 10.75 -19.21
C GLU A 126 -2.94 11.20 -18.95
N GLY A 127 -3.11 12.29 -18.20
CA GLY A 127 -4.41 12.84 -17.84
C GLY A 127 -4.57 13.16 -16.36
N PRO A 128 -5.76 12.94 -15.75
CA PRO A 128 -6.03 13.37 -14.38
C PRO A 128 -5.08 12.82 -13.33
N ASP A 129 -4.44 11.67 -13.57
CA ASP A 129 -3.49 11.06 -12.61
C ASP A 129 -2.20 11.90 -12.45
N GLU A 130 -1.96 12.87 -13.32
CA GLU A 130 -0.86 13.84 -13.19
C GLU A 130 -0.94 14.64 -11.87
N VAL A 131 -2.14 14.85 -11.33
CA VAL A 131 -2.36 15.50 -10.03
C VAL A 131 -1.64 14.78 -8.87
N LEU A 132 -1.39 13.47 -9.01
CA LEU A 132 -0.71 12.65 -8.00
C LEU A 132 0.79 12.93 -7.91
N ILE A 133 1.43 13.39 -9.00
CA ILE A 133 2.89 13.36 -9.14
C ILE A 133 3.58 14.19 -8.08
N HIS A 134 3.11 15.41 -7.82
CA HIS A 134 3.67 16.27 -6.78
C HIS A 134 3.62 15.63 -5.38
N TYR A 135 2.52 14.97 -5.04
CA TYR A 135 2.37 14.28 -3.75
C TYR A 135 3.17 12.98 -3.70
N ALA A 136 3.25 12.26 -4.83
CA ALA A 136 4.07 11.05 -4.94
C ALA A 136 5.55 11.36 -4.74
N GLU A 137 6.06 12.42 -5.36
CA GLU A 137 7.43 12.92 -5.16
C GLU A 137 7.67 13.22 -3.67
N GLU A 138 6.77 13.99 -3.03
CA GLU A 138 6.89 14.34 -1.60
C GLU A 138 7.03 13.08 -0.73
N VAL A 139 6.10 12.14 -0.85
CA VAL A 139 6.10 10.96 0.02
C VAL A 139 7.27 10.02 -0.25
N LEU A 140 7.61 9.82 -1.53
CA LEU A 140 8.66 8.89 -1.92
C LEU A 140 10.04 9.37 -1.49
N GLU A 141 10.37 10.65 -1.75
CA GLU A 141 11.66 11.20 -1.36
C GLU A 141 11.82 11.28 0.17
N LYS A 142 10.77 11.68 0.90
CA LYS A 142 10.78 11.62 2.36
C LYS A 142 10.92 10.18 2.86
N SER A 143 10.24 9.21 2.23
CA SER A 143 10.36 7.80 2.58
C SER A 143 11.76 7.25 2.29
N TYR A 144 12.40 7.65 1.18
CA TYR A 144 13.76 7.25 0.85
C TYR A 144 14.72 7.58 1.99
N HIS A 145 14.70 8.82 2.48
CA HIS A 145 15.57 9.26 3.56
C HIS A 145 15.21 8.64 4.91
N ALA A 146 13.93 8.64 5.28
CA ALA A 146 13.48 8.13 6.58
C ALA A 146 13.69 6.61 6.71
N LEU A 147 13.25 5.86 5.71
CA LEU A 147 13.33 4.39 5.71
C LEU A 147 14.74 3.90 5.40
N GLY A 148 15.48 4.62 4.55
CA GLY A 148 16.88 4.34 4.27
C GLY A 148 17.73 4.38 5.54
N LYS A 149 17.48 5.37 6.40
CA LYS A 149 18.14 5.49 7.72
C LYS A 149 17.73 4.36 8.68
N ILE A 150 16.43 4.02 8.75
CA ILE A 150 15.91 2.99 9.68
C ILE A 150 16.38 1.58 9.28
N LEU A 151 16.34 1.30 7.98
CA LEU A 151 16.67 -0.03 7.45
C LEU A 151 18.13 -0.14 6.98
N GLU A 152 18.91 0.93 7.08
CA GLU A 152 20.30 1.02 6.61
C GLU A 152 20.47 0.50 5.18
N TYR A 153 19.58 0.95 4.28
CA TYR A 153 19.62 0.56 2.90
C TYR A 153 19.08 1.66 1.99
N TYR A 154 19.91 2.08 1.04
CA TYR A 154 19.57 3.07 0.03
C TYR A 154 19.71 2.43 -1.36
N PRO A 155 18.60 2.24 -2.12
CA PRO A 155 18.66 1.78 -3.50
C PRO A 155 19.58 2.67 -4.34
N GLN A 156 20.49 2.07 -5.10
CA GLN A 156 21.42 2.80 -5.97
C GLN A 156 20.81 3.15 -7.33
N GLU A 157 19.79 2.41 -7.73
CA GLU A 157 19.04 2.64 -8.97
C GLU A 157 17.68 3.24 -8.62
N LYS A 158 17.14 4.08 -9.51
CA LYS A 158 15.80 4.64 -9.34
C LYS A 158 14.75 3.53 -9.25
N VAL A 159 13.90 3.63 -8.25
CA VAL A 159 12.83 2.65 -8.02
C VAL A 159 11.66 2.92 -8.96
N LEU A 160 11.24 1.92 -9.71
CA LEU A 160 10.12 2.04 -10.64
C LEU A 160 8.79 1.98 -9.90
N ILE A 161 7.96 3.00 -10.11
CA ILE A 161 6.60 3.13 -9.60
C ILE A 161 5.63 3.19 -10.78
N GLU A 162 4.61 2.36 -10.79
CA GLU A 162 3.57 2.36 -11.83
C GLU A 162 2.18 2.59 -11.23
N ILE A 163 1.51 3.65 -11.68
CA ILE A 163 0.16 4.03 -11.24
C ILE A 163 -0.82 3.62 -12.34
N TYR A 164 -1.71 2.69 -12.05
CA TYR A 164 -2.71 2.18 -12.97
C TYR A 164 -4.06 2.88 -12.76
N PRO A 165 -4.76 3.28 -13.82
CA PRO A 165 -5.96 4.11 -13.71
C PRO A 165 -7.12 3.40 -12.98
N ASP A 166 -7.18 2.06 -13.04
CA ASP A 166 -8.20 1.28 -12.35
C ASP A 166 -7.75 -0.17 -12.03
N ARG A 167 -8.66 -0.94 -11.41
CA ARG A 167 -8.42 -2.33 -11.02
C ARG A 167 -8.31 -3.32 -12.18
N GLN A 168 -8.83 -2.99 -13.39
CA GLN A 168 -8.82 -3.93 -14.52
C GLN A 168 -7.42 -4.15 -15.07
N PRO A 169 -6.65 -3.11 -15.49
CA PRO A 169 -5.26 -3.28 -15.87
C PRO A 169 -4.43 -3.84 -14.70
N PHE A 170 -4.62 -3.34 -13.46
CA PHE A 170 -3.88 -3.81 -12.29
C PHE A 170 -4.04 -5.32 -12.05
N SER A 171 -5.25 -5.87 -12.18
CA SER A 171 -5.46 -7.31 -11.98
C SER A 171 -4.81 -8.18 -13.08
N LYS A 172 -4.64 -7.65 -14.31
CA LYS A 172 -3.99 -8.36 -15.41
C LYS A 172 -2.48 -8.51 -15.22
N ILE A 173 -1.86 -7.53 -14.56
CA ILE A 173 -0.40 -7.45 -14.39
C ILE A 173 0.06 -7.97 -13.02
N SER A 174 -0.80 -8.00 -12.04
CA SER A 174 -0.54 -8.50 -10.69
C SER A 174 -1.00 -9.96 -10.52
N PRO A 175 -0.63 -10.65 -9.43
CA PRO A 175 -1.13 -11.99 -9.12
C PRO A 175 -2.55 -12.00 -8.53
N LEU A 176 -3.19 -10.81 -8.38
CA LEU A 176 -4.49 -10.65 -7.74
C LEU A 176 -5.60 -10.66 -8.77
N THR A 177 -6.67 -11.38 -8.48
CA THR A 177 -7.92 -11.31 -9.27
C THR A 177 -8.74 -10.07 -8.85
N ILE A 178 -9.68 -9.66 -9.71
CA ILE A 178 -10.63 -8.59 -9.36
C ILE A 178 -11.38 -8.93 -8.05
N LYS A 179 -11.70 -10.21 -7.81
CA LYS A 179 -12.35 -10.65 -6.58
C LYS A 179 -11.46 -10.43 -5.37
N ASP A 180 -10.17 -10.79 -5.46
CA ASP A 180 -9.21 -10.57 -4.38
C ASP A 180 -9.10 -9.08 -4.05
N ILE A 181 -8.96 -8.22 -5.06
CA ILE A 181 -8.90 -6.76 -4.90
C ILE A 181 -10.14 -6.22 -4.19
N LEU A 182 -11.35 -6.65 -4.61
CA LEU A 182 -12.60 -6.19 -4.01
C LEU A 182 -12.82 -6.71 -2.59
N THR A 183 -12.33 -7.92 -2.27
CA THR A 183 -12.49 -8.53 -0.93
C THR A 183 -11.51 -7.98 0.06
N SER A 184 -10.23 -7.89 -0.31
CA SER A 184 -9.15 -7.43 0.59
C SER A 184 -9.01 -5.91 0.64
N GLY A 185 -9.49 -5.20 -0.39
CA GLY A 185 -9.22 -3.78 -0.56
C GLY A 185 -7.77 -3.48 -0.94
N THR A 186 -7.00 -4.47 -1.43
CA THR A 186 -5.63 -4.27 -1.89
C THR A 186 -5.59 -3.37 -3.11
N VAL A 187 -4.87 -2.27 -3.00
CA VAL A 187 -4.77 -1.23 -4.05
C VAL A 187 -3.34 -1.01 -4.54
N ALA A 188 -2.36 -1.66 -3.91
CA ALA A 188 -0.96 -1.58 -4.31
C ALA A 188 -0.24 -2.91 -4.07
N LEU A 189 0.91 -3.09 -4.67
CA LEU A 189 1.73 -4.29 -4.56
C LEU A 189 3.17 -4.01 -5.00
N CYS A 190 4.12 -4.38 -4.17
CA CYS A 190 5.54 -4.42 -4.52
C CYS A 190 5.90 -5.80 -5.08
N LYS A 191 6.12 -5.91 -6.38
CA LYS A 191 6.52 -7.17 -7.03
C LYS A 191 7.23 -6.91 -8.36
N TYR A 192 8.02 -7.90 -8.80
CA TYR A 192 8.75 -7.81 -10.08
C TYR A 192 9.71 -6.61 -10.15
N ASN A 193 10.39 -6.33 -9.04
CA ASN A 193 11.33 -5.22 -8.88
C ASN A 193 10.70 -3.83 -9.10
N ARG A 194 9.41 -3.67 -8.86
CA ARG A 194 8.68 -2.41 -8.96
C ARG A 194 7.52 -2.34 -7.99
N ILE A 195 7.03 -1.13 -7.76
CA ILE A 195 5.81 -0.85 -7.03
C ILE A 195 4.71 -0.56 -8.03
N MET A 196 3.57 -1.19 -7.85
CA MET A 196 2.37 -1.02 -8.67
C MET A 196 1.22 -0.59 -7.78
N MET A 197 0.46 0.43 -8.18
CA MET A 197 -0.71 0.87 -7.43
C MET A 197 -1.88 1.23 -8.34
N ILE A 198 -3.08 1.16 -7.78
CA ILE A 198 -4.31 1.66 -8.41
C ILE A 198 -4.47 3.13 -8.03
N SER A 199 -4.71 3.99 -9.01
CA SER A 199 -4.99 5.41 -8.78
C SER A 199 -6.09 5.62 -7.73
N PRO A 200 -5.90 6.48 -6.72
CA PRO A 200 -6.99 6.87 -5.82
C PRO A 200 -8.16 7.53 -6.56
N GLY A 201 -7.93 8.05 -7.78
CA GLY A 201 -8.96 8.55 -8.68
C GLY A 201 -10.00 7.51 -9.09
N SER A 202 -9.67 6.22 -9.06
CA SER A 202 -10.62 5.14 -9.36
C SER A 202 -11.57 4.81 -8.21
N LEU A 203 -11.36 5.37 -7.01
CA LEU A 203 -12.20 5.16 -5.85
C LEU A 203 -13.14 6.37 -5.62
N VAL A 204 -14.33 6.09 -5.08
CA VAL A 204 -15.34 7.13 -4.82
C VAL A 204 -14.84 8.17 -3.82
N ARG A 205 -14.08 7.75 -2.81
CA ARG A 205 -13.61 8.61 -1.69
C ARG A 205 -12.10 8.71 -1.60
N GLY A 206 -11.35 8.19 -2.60
CA GLY A 206 -9.92 8.04 -2.47
C GLY A 206 -9.55 7.03 -1.37
N TYR A 207 -8.30 7.06 -0.93
CA TYR A 207 -7.77 6.30 0.19
C TYR A 207 -6.43 6.92 0.63
N ASN A 208 -5.88 6.49 1.74
CA ASN A 208 -4.56 6.94 2.19
C ASN A 208 -3.44 6.33 1.32
N TRP A 209 -3.37 6.79 0.09
CA TRP A 209 -2.48 6.25 -0.95
C TRP A 209 -1.01 6.62 -0.72
N MET A 210 -0.73 7.75 -0.07
CA MET A 210 0.65 8.16 0.23
C MET A 210 1.30 7.20 1.24
N ASP A 211 0.61 6.83 2.33
CA ASP A 211 1.10 5.80 3.24
C ASP A 211 1.17 4.43 2.57
N THR A 212 0.20 4.11 1.70
CA THR A 212 0.24 2.87 0.91
C THR A 212 1.49 2.84 0.02
N LEU A 213 1.85 3.96 -0.60
CA LEU A 213 3.05 4.05 -1.44
C LEU A 213 4.33 3.87 -0.62
N SER A 214 4.39 4.49 0.57
CA SER A 214 5.49 4.28 1.52
C SER A 214 5.55 2.82 2.02
N HIS A 215 4.39 2.19 2.30
CA HIS A 215 4.29 0.78 2.66
C HIS A 215 4.91 -0.15 1.60
N GLU A 216 4.55 0.06 0.32
CA GLU A 216 5.11 -0.71 -0.78
C GLU A 216 6.62 -0.45 -0.98
N TYR A 217 7.06 0.76 -0.68
CA TYR A 217 8.48 1.08 -0.71
C TYR A 217 9.25 0.38 0.42
N VAL A 218 8.67 0.21 1.61
CA VAL A 218 9.26 -0.67 2.65
C VAL A 218 9.43 -2.09 2.11
N HIS A 219 8.40 -2.67 1.46
CA HIS A 219 8.51 -4.00 0.84
C HIS A 219 9.63 -4.08 -0.18
N TYR A 220 9.84 -3.01 -0.97
CA TYR A 220 10.94 -2.94 -1.91
C TYR A 220 12.30 -3.04 -1.22
N ILE A 221 12.54 -2.23 -0.17
CA ILE A 221 13.78 -2.25 0.60
C ILE A 221 14.00 -3.63 1.25
N LEU A 222 12.98 -4.17 1.92
CA LEU A 222 13.06 -5.47 2.61
C LEU A 222 13.43 -6.59 1.62
N THR A 223 12.81 -6.60 0.44
CA THR A 223 13.10 -7.59 -0.60
C THR A 223 14.54 -7.49 -1.08
N LYS A 224 15.01 -6.28 -1.39
CA LYS A 224 16.38 -6.03 -1.85
C LYS A 224 17.41 -6.39 -0.77
N LYS A 225 17.26 -5.85 0.43
CA LYS A 225 18.24 -6.02 1.52
C LYS A 225 18.30 -7.47 2.01
N SER A 226 17.17 -8.20 2.08
CA SER A 226 17.13 -9.61 2.51
C SER A 226 17.34 -10.62 1.38
N ARG A 227 17.49 -10.18 0.13
CA ARG A 227 17.45 -11.04 -1.05
C ARG A 227 16.20 -11.92 -1.09
N ASN A 228 15.03 -11.29 -0.85
CA ASN A 228 13.71 -11.92 -0.87
C ASN A 228 13.58 -13.16 0.05
N ARG A 229 14.24 -13.16 1.22
CA ARG A 229 14.29 -14.28 2.17
C ARG A 229 13.54 -14.04 3.46
N LEU A 230 13.01 -12.83 3.67
CA LEU A 230 12.21 -12.49 4.84
C LEU A 230 10.83 -13.17 4.74
N PRO A 231 10.29 -13.78 5.82
CA PRO A 231 8.95 -14.35 5.80
C PRO A 231 7.87 -13.27 5.71
N LEU A 232 6.74 -13.61 5.04
CA LEU A 232 5.69 -12.67 4.69
C LEU A 232 5.13 -11.91 5.90
N TRP A 233 4.86 -12.59 7.02
CA TRP A 233 4.30 -11.94 8.20
C TRP A 233 5.20 -10.83 8.78
N MET A 234 6.54 -11.01 8.70
CA MET A 234 7.48 -9.94 9.07
C MET A 234 7.55 -8.85 8.02
N HIS A 235 7.48 -9.21 6.74
CA HIS A 235 7.37 -8.23 5.66
C HIS A 235 6.22 -7.25 5.90
N GLU A 236 5.03 -7.80 6.16
CA GLU A 236 3.82 -7.01 6.40
C GLU A 236 3.88 -6.24 7.72
N GLY A 237 4.44 -6.87 8.77
CA GLY A 237 4.59 -6.24 10.08
C GLY A 237 5.54 -5.04 10.05
N ILE A 238 6.71 -5.18 9.43
CA ILE A 238 7.68 -4.09 9.28
C ILE A 238 7.12 -2.99 8.37
N ALA A 239 6.50 -3.38 7.23
CA ALA A 239 5.91 -2.41 6.31
C ALA A 239 4.80 -1.59 6.98
N LYS A 240 3.90 -2.24 7.73
CA LYS A 240 2.83 -1.55 8.45
C LYS A 240 3.34 -0.65 9.57
N LEU A 241 4.35 -1.09 10.31
CA LEU A 241 4.97 -0.29 11.37
C LEU A 241 5.67 0.97 10.83
N LEU A 242 6.27 0.87 9.64
CA LEU A 242 7.14 1.92 9.08
C LEU A 242 6.45 2.79 8.03
N GLU A 243 5.26 2.44 7.52
CA GLU A 243 4.58 3.12 6.39
C GLU A 243 4.34 4.62 6.62
N THR A 244 4.26 5.06 7.88
CA THR A 244 4.02 6.47 8.23
C THR A 244 5.29 7.24 8.63
N ARG A 245 6.48 6.62 8.59
CA ARG A 245 7.74 7.23 9.05
C ARG A 245 8.24 8.39 8.20
N TRP A 246 7.67 8.62 7.04
CA TRP A 246 7.89 9.80 6.21
C TRP A 246 7.20 11.07 6.74
N ARG A 247 6.26 10.92 7.68
CA ARG A 247 5.52 12.03 8.31
C ARG A 247 6.27 12.60 9.50
N ASP A 248 6.02 13.86 9.83
CA ASP A 248 6.57 14.51 11.02
C ASP A 248 6.00 13.89 12.33
N ASP A 249 4.75 13.44 12.29
CA ASP A 249 4.06 12.75 13.39
C ASP A 249 3.61 11.34 12.92
N PRO A 250 4.51 10.35 12.98
CA PRO A 250 4.23 9.02 12.50
C PRO A 250 3.33 8.24 13.46
N ASN A 251 2.19 7.77 12.97
CA ASN A 251 1.31 6.86 13.71
C ASN A 251 0.77 5.77 12.76
N TYR A 252 1.21 4.53 12.96
CA TYR A 252 0.74 3.39 12.18
C TYR A 252 -0.58 2.78 12.70
N MET A 253 -0.90 2.99 14.00
CA MET A 253 -2.05 2.41 14.65
C MET A 253 -3.28 3.31 14.49
N SER A 254 -4.18 2.93 13.58
CA SER A 254 -5.45 3.64 13.46
C SER A 254 -6.43 3.23 14.58
N PRO A 255 -7.43 4.08 14.93
CA PRO A 255 -8.46 3.73 15.91
C PRO A 255 -9.23 2.45 15.57
N ILE A 256 -9.40 2.15 14.29
CA ILE A 256 -10.01 0.90 13.79
C ILE A 256 -9.12 -0.29 14.12
N MET A 257 -7.83 -0.21 13.81
CA MET A 257 -6.87 -1.30 14.10
C MET A 257 -6.77 -1.56 15.61
N GLU A 258 -6.67 -0.48 16.39
CA GLU A 258 -6.60 -0.56 17.85
C GLU A 258 -7.85 -1.22 18.44
N THR A 259 -9.04 -0.83 17.97
CA THR A 259 -10.33 -1.42 18.39
C THR A 259 -10.42 -2.90 18.02
N ILE A 260 -10.02 -3.28 16.80
CA ILE A 260 -10.08 -4.68 16.35
C ILE A 260 -9.11 -5.54 17.16
N LEU A 261 -7.88 -5.06 17.38
CA LEU A 261 -6.87 -5.76 18.18
C LEU A 261 -7.32 -5.90 19.63
N SER A 262 -7.78 -4.81 20.27
CA SER A 262 -8.32 -4.83 21.63
C SER A 262 -9.48 -5.83 21.79
N GLY A 263 -10.41 -5.83 20.83
CA GLY A 263 -11.53 -6.76 20.81
C GLY A 263 -11.11 -8.23 20.61
N ALA A 264 -10.12 -8.48 19.78
CA ALA A 264 -9.58 -9.82 19.55
C ALA A 264 -8.86 -10.36 20.79
N LEU A 265 -8.01 -9.55 21.43
CA LEU A 265 -7.30 -9.91 22.66
C LEU A 265 -8.25 -10.23 23.83
N LYS A 266 -9.38 -9.52 23.95
CA LYS A 266 -10.42 -9.79 24.96
C LYS A 266 -11.13 -11.13 24.74
N ASN A 267 -11.15 -11.64 23.52
CA ASN A 267 -11.79 -12.90 23.16
C ASN A 267 -10.77 -14.03 22.90
N ASP A 268 -9.53 -13.84 23.29
CA ASP A 268 -8.42 -14.78 23.07
C ASP A 268 -8.33 -15.28 21.62
N TYR A 269 -8.65 -14.39 20.65
CA TYR A 269 -8.60 -14.68 19.23
C TYR A 269 -7.37 -14.04 18.57
N ARG A 270 -6.70 -14.82 17.73
CA ARG A 270 -5.54 -14.40 16.92
C ARG A 270 -5.63 -14.99 15.52
N VAL A 271 -5.05 -14.30 14.55
CA VAL A 271 -4.86 -14.87 13.21
C VAL A 271 -3.58 -15.70 13.20
N PRO A 272 -3.65 -17.02 12.95
CA PRO A 272 -2.44 -17.85 12.90
C PRO A 272 -1.46 -17.36 11.83
N LEU A 273 -0.16 -17.27 12.15
CA LEU A 273 0.86 -16.84 11.17
C LEU A 273 0.88 -17.70 9.90
N GLY A 274 0.52 -19.01 10.04
CA GLY A 274 0.39 -19.91 8.89
C GLY A 274 -0.72 -19.51 7.92
N ASP A 275 -1.82 -18.95 8.42
CA ASP A 275 -2.98 -18.53 7.61
C ASP A 275 -2.70 -17.22 6.85
N MET A 276 -1.68 -16.48 7.25
CA MET A 276 -1.24 -15.27 6.55
C MET A 276 -0.53 -15.56 5.21
N MET A 277 -0.16 -16.83 4.97
CA MET A 277 0.48 -17.27 3.73
C MET A 277 -0.57 -17.69 2.67
N PRO A 278 -0.36 -17.44 1.39
CA PRO A 278 0.74 -16.73 0.76
C PRO A 278 0.52 -15.21 0.67
N SER A 279 -0.52 -14.67 1.27
CA SER A 279 -0.84 -13.23 1.32
C SER A 279 -1.94 -12.95 2.32
N LEU A 280 -1.82 -11.88 3.11
CA LEU A 280 -2.88 -11.41 4.01
C LEU A 280 -4.18 -11.06 3.23
N ALA A 281 -4.06 -10.64 1.98
CA ALA A 281 -5.21 -10.37 1.09
C ALA A 281 -6.12 -11.60 0.84
N LYS A 282 -5.65 -12.81 1.17
CA LYS A 282 -6.41 -14.07 1.02
C LYS A 282 -7.10 -14.53 2.30
N LEU A 283 -6.97 -13.79 3.40
CA LEU A 283 -7.74 -14.04 4.60
C LEU A 283 -9.24 -13.91 4.34
N LYS A 284 -10.07 -14.63 5.11
CA LYS A 284 -11.49 -14.84 4.83
C LYS A 284 -12.33 -13.58 4.93
N THR A 285 -12.00 -12.70 5.86
CA THR A 285 -12.77 -11.47 6.12
C THR A 285 -11.89 -10.23 6.16
N ALA A 286 -12.48 -9.07 5.84
CA ALA A 286 -11.78 -7.78 5.98
C ALA A 286 -11.36 -7.50 7.45
N LYS A 287 -12.10 -8.03 8.42
CA LYS A 287 -11.76 -7.93 9.84
C LYS A 287 -10.49 -8.71 10.17
N ASP A 288 -10.37 -9.97 9.66
CA ASP A 288 -9.16 -10.78 9.87
C ASP A 288 -7.94 -10.15 9.18
N VAL A 289 -8.11 -9.55 8.01
CA VAL A 289 -7.04 -8.80 7.32
C VAL A 289 -6.55 -7.65 8.21
N GLN A 290 -7.46 -6.83 8.73
CA GLN A 290 -7.08 -5.70 9.60
C GLN A 290 -6.47 -6.16 10.92
N LEU A 291 -6.99 -7.26 11.49
CA LEU A 291 -6.42 -7.86 12.70
C LEU A 291 -5.00 -8.36 12.45
N ALA A 292 -4.79 -9.11 11.37
CA ALA A 292 -3.46 -9.60 11.01
C ALA A 292 -2.43 -8.47 10.88
N TYR A 293 -2.80 -7.37 10.20
CA TYR A 293 -1.93 -6.19 10.13
C TYR A 293 -1.64 -5.59 11.51
N ALA A 294 -2.65 -5.48 12.38
CA ALA A 294 -2.46 -4.94 13.73
C ALA A 294 -1.55 -5.84 14.58
N GLU A 295 -1.74 -7.16 14.51
CA GLU A 295 -0.93 -8.14 15.22
C GLU A 295 0.54 -8.10 14.76
N VAL A 296 0.79 -8.23 13.45
CA VAL A 296 2.18 -8.30 12.96
C VAL A 296 2.91 -6.96 13.12
N ALA A 297 2.23 -5.81 12.99
CA ALA A 297 2.84 -4.51 13.24
C ALA A 297 3.22 -4.32 14.71
N THR A 298 2.32 -4.68 15.65
CA THR A 298 2.63 -4.62 17.09
C THR A 298 3.66 -5.65 17.52
N MET A 299 3.76 -6.81 16.85
CA MET A 299 4.87 -7.75 17.04
C MET A 299 6.22 -7.11 16.66
N MET A 300 6.26 -6.35 15.56
CA MET A 300 7.48 -5.64 15.15
C MET A 300 7.82 -4.48 16.10
N GLU A 301 6.81 -3.75 16.57
CA GLU A 301 7.00 -2.72 17.61
C GLU A 301 7.59 -3.32 18.89
N TYR A 302 7.01 -4.43 19.36
CA TYR A 302 7.50 -5.16 20.51
C TYR A 302 8.96 -5.62 20.33
N LEU A 303 9.29 -6.16 19.15
CA LEU A 303 10.64 -6.59 18.84
C LEU A 303 11.65 -5.43 18.91
N LEU A 304 11.31 -4.28 18.31
CA LEU A 304 12.15 -3.07 18.38
C LEU A 304 12.28 -2.53 19.81
N GLU A 305 11.18 -2.50 20.59
CA GLU A 305 11.22 -2.02 21.98
C GLU A 305 12.17 -2.87 22.84
N LYS A 306 12.19 -4.18 22.62
CA LYS A 306 13.01 -5.12 23.41
C LYS A 306 14.44 -5.26 22.93
N LYS A 307 14.71 -5.05 21.63
CA LYS A 307 16.01 -5.38 21.01
C LYS A 307 16.72 -4.21 20.36
N GLY A 308 16.05 -3.06 20.25
CA GLY A 308 16.64 -1.83 19.71
C GLY A 308 16.55 -1.69 18.19
N ALA A 309 17.02 -0.55 17.70
CA ALA A 309 16.87 -0.12 16.30
C ALA A 309 17.61 -1.02 15.30
N GLU A 310 18.74 -1.60 15.70
CA GLU A 310 19.60 -2.47 14.86
C GLU A 310 18.95 -3.82 14.48
N THR A 311 17.81 -4.13 15.09
CA THR A 311 17.13 -5.43 14.93
C THR A 311 16.83 -5.76 13.47
N PHE A 312 16.20 -4.83 12.75
CA PHE A 312 15.83 -5.08 11.34
C PHE A 312 17.06 -5.09 10.43
N PRO A 313 17.98 -4.11 10.49
CA PRO A 313 19.19 -4.16 9.70
C PRO A 313 19.96 -5.47 9.82
N LEU A 314 20.21 -5.93 11.06
CA LEU A 314 20.95 -7.16 11.33
C LEU A 314 20.25 -8.42 10.81
N LEU A 315 18.92 -8.52 11.01
CA LEU A 315 18.14 -9.65 10.51
C LEU A 315 18.21 -9.73 8.98
N LEU A 316 18.01 -8.61 8.30
CA LEU A 316 18.02 -8.56 6.84
C LEU A 316 19.40 -8.92 6.26
N GLU A 317 20.48 -8.49 6.93
CA GLU A 317 21.86 -8.85 6.54
C GLU A 317 22.16 -10.34 6.73
N ASP A 318 21.74 -10.91 7.86
CA ASP A 318 21.90 -12.35 8.14
C ASP A 318 21.22 -13.17 7.03
N LEU A 319 19.99 -12.79 6.65
CA LEU A 319 19.24 -13.44 5.58
C LEU A 319 19.94 -13.27 4.22
N ALA A 320 20.45 -12.08 3.92
CA ALA A 320 21.20 -11.81 2.70
C ALA A 320 22.45 -12.69 2.58
N LYS A 321 23.14 -12.95 3.70
CA LYS A 321 24.31 -13.85 3.80
C LYS A 321 23.92 -15.34 3.71
N GLY A 322 22.62 -15.67 3.64
CA GLY A 322 22.11 -17.04 3.48
C GLY A 322 21.84 -17.79 4.77
N LYS A 323 21.90 -17.11 5.93
CA LYS A 323 21.50 -17.67 7.21
C LYS A 323 20.01 -18.02 7.20
N LYS A 324 19.62 -19.12 7.85
CA LYS A 324 18.21 -19.49 7.95
C LYS A 324 17.45 -18.47 8.81
N PHE A 325 16.19 -18.21 8.43
CA PHE A 325 15.36 -17.25 9.15
C PHE A 325 15.22 -17.59 10.65
N GLU A 326 14.89 -18.84 10.96
CA GLU A 326 14.68 -19.28 12.34
C GLU A 326 15.93 -19.09 13.20
N GLU A 327 17.10 -19.41 12.64
CA GLU A 327 18.38 -19.26 13.34
C GLU A 327 18.73 -17.78 13.60
N SER A 328 18.53 -16.93 12.60
CA SER A 328 18.79 -15.49 12.72
C SER A 328 17.77 -14.85 13.68
N PHE A 329 16.49 -15.22 13.57
CA PHE A 329 15.44 -14.72 14.44
C PHE A 329 15.70 -15.08 15.91
N ILE A 330 16.04 -16.33 16.24
CA ILE A 330 16.38 -16.75 17.59
C ILE A 330 17.58 -15.98 18.12
N GLY A 331 18.62 -15.78 17.30
CA GLY A 331 19.82 -15.04 17.68
C GLY A 331 19.51 -13.59 18.07
N ILE A 332 18.59 -12.94 17.36
CA ILE A 332 18.22 -11.53 17.57
C ILE A 332 17.10 -11.41 18.62
N ALA A 333 16.01 -12.15 18.49
CA ALA A 333 14.87 -12.09 19.41
C ALA A 333 15.18 -12.71 20.79
N GLY A 334 16.14 -13.66 20.85
CA GLY A 334 16.50 -14.39 22.06
C GLY A 334 15.54 -15.51 22.40
N SER A 335 14.60 -15.85 21.50
CA SER A 335 13.63 -16.92 21.68
C SER A 335 13.10 -17.40 20.33
N ASP A 336 12.50 -18.58 20.28
CA ASP A 336 11.75 -19.05 19.11
C ASP A 336 10.46 -18.23 18.89
N ILE A 337 9.84 -18.41 17.70
CA ILE A 337 8.66 -17.65 17.29
C ILE A 337 7.49 -17.86 18.24
N SER A 338 7.26 -19.07 18.75
CA SER A 338 6.15 -19.38 19.66
C SER A 338 6.30 -18.66 21.00
N THR A 339 7.49 -18.72 21.58
CA THR A 339 7.83 -18.01 22.82
C THR A 339 7.75 -16.50 22.63
N PHE A 340 8.24 -16.00 21.48
CA PHE A 340 8.14 -14.59 21.12
C PHE A 340 6.68 -14.12 21.01
N GLN A 341 5.78 -14.90 20.37
CA GLN A 341 4.36 -14.56 20.27
C GLN A 341 3.68 -14.52 21.65
N ASN A 342 4.00 -15.47 22.54
CA ASN A 342 3.43 -15.46 23.89
C ASN A 342 3.90 -14.22 24.69
N ASN A 343 5.16 -13.86 24.59
CA ASN A 343 5.72 -12.66 25.25
C ASN A 343 5.13 -11.37 24.66
N TRP A 344 4.94 -11.32 23.34
CA TRP A 344 4.25 -10.20 22.67
C TRP A 344 2.80 -10.07 23.17
N GLU A 345 2.08 -11.17 23.32
CA GLU A 345 0.70 -11.14 23.79
C GLU A 345 0.58 -10.55 25.20
N VAL A 346 1.47 -10.92 26.11
CA VAL A 346 1.54 -10.32 27.45
C VAL A 346 1.83 -8.82 27.34
N TRP A 347 2.79 -8.44 26.51
CA TRP A 347 3.17 -7.04 26.31
C TRP A 347 2.03 -6.22 25.68
N VAL A 348 1.38 -6.71 24.62
CA VAL A 348 0.31 -5.95 23.95
C VAL A 348 -0.94 -5.81 24.82
N LYS A 349 -1.26 -6.83 25.65
CA LYS A 349 -2.34 -6.74 26.64
C LYS A 349 -2.06 -5.66 27.72
N SER A 350 -0.79 -5.36 28.01
CA SER A 350 -0.42 -4.30 28.96
C SER A 350 -0.50 -2.87 28.40
N LYS A 351 -0.72 -2.69 27.08
CA LYS A 351 -0.75 -1.36 26.41
C LYS A 351 -2.08 -0.61 26.57
N GLU A 352 -3.06 -1.12 27.31
CA GLU A 352 -4.37 -0.44 27.51
C GLU A 352 -5.03 0.05 26.22
N LEU A 353 -5.07 -0.81 25.20
CA LEU A 353 -5.62 -0.47 23.88
C LEU A 353 -7.08 -0.02 23.97
N LYS A 354 -7.40 1.07 23.28
CA LYS A 354 -8.77 1.60 23.22
C LYS A 354 -9.68 0.62 22.47
N TYR A 355 -10.88 0.45 23.01
CA TYR A 355 -11.96 -0.26 22.35
C TYR A 355 -13.14 0.68 22.15
N ILE A 356 -13.45 0.97 20.90
CA ILE A 356 -14.55 1.85 20.51
C ILE A 356 -15.68 0.99 19.94
N PRO A 357 -16.78 0.76 20.69
CA PRO A 357 -17.91 -0.01 20.17
C PRO A 357 -18.50 0.62 18.92
N GLY A 358 -18.83 -0.20 17.93
CA GLY A 358 -19.47 0.27 16.70
C GLY A 358 -18.54 0.86 15.62
N ILE A 359 -17.23 0.89 15.84
CA ILE A 359 -16.28 1.22 14.78
C ILE A 359 -15.98 -0.02 13.93
N ALA A 360 -15.90 0.14 12.62
CA ALA A 360 -15.64 -0.96 11.67
C ALA A 360 -14.83 -0.48 10.47
N PRO A 361 -14.04 -1.37 9.82
CA PRO A 361 -13.33 -1.03 8.60
C PRO A 361 -14.29 -0.56 7.50
N LEU A 362 -13.90 0.49 6.80
CA LEU A 362 -14.65 0.96 5.63
C LEU A 362 -14.23 0.16 4.40
N THR A 363 -15.20 -0.29 3.63
CA THR A 363 -14.95 -0.94 2.34
C THR A 363 -14.49 0.11 1.33
N LYS A 364 -13.40 -0.16 0.63
CA LYS A 364 -12.97 0.68 -0.50
C LYS A 364 -13.94 0.52 -1.67
N GLU A 365 -14.61 1.61 -2.05
CA GLU A 365 -15.56 1.62 -3.15
C GLU A 365 -14.92 2.14 -4.42
N PHE A 366 -14.83 1.28 -5.44
CA PHE A 366 -14.39 1.67 -6.77
C PHE A 366 -15.50 2.35 -7.55
N LYS A 367 -15.18 3.41 -8.29
CA LYS A 367 -16.07 4.00 -9.27
C LYS A 367 -16.43 2.93 -10.32
N ASN A 368 -17.70 2.72 -10.58
CA ASN A 368 -18.16 1.87 -11.67
C ASN A 368 -18.49 2.77 -12.86
N ASN A 369 -18.12 2.34 -14.06
CA ASN A 369 -18.51 3.03 -15.31
C ASN A 369 -20.03 3.05 -15.56
N ASN A 370 -20.81 2.35 -14.74
CA ASN A 370 -22.26 2.31 -14.79
C ASN A 370 -22.87 2.51 -13.39
N SER A 371 -23.36 3.73 -13.16
CA SER A 371 -24.27 4.18 -12.09
C SER A 371 -23.75 4.20 -10.64
N LEU A 372 -23.68 5.39 -10.10
CA LEU A 372 -23.86 5.71 -8.69
C LEU A 372 -25.25 5.23 -8.24
N LYS A 373 -25.38 3.99 -7.78
CA LYS A 373 -26.60 3.55 -7.09
C LYS A 373 -26.54 4.06 -5.65
N PRO A 374 -27.50 4.86 -5.19
CA PRO A 374 -27.58 5.38 -3.81
C PRO A 374 -27.55 4.30 -2.73
N GLU A 375 -27.97 3.07 -3.07
CA GLU A 375 -28.02 1.92 -2.17
C GLU A 375 -26.65 1.49 -1.59
N LYS A 376 -25.54 1.88 -2.22
CA LYS A 376 -24.19 1.50 -1.72
C LYS A 376 -23.74 2.35 -0.53
N ASP A 377 -24.18 3.59 -0.43
CA ASP A 377 -23.84 4.49 0.67
C ASP A 377 -24.33 4.00 2.05
N PHE A 378 -25.27 3.08 2.05
CA PHE A 378 -25.88 2.55 3.28
C PHE A 378 -25.24 1.26 3.79
N LYS A 379 -24.34 0.62 3.03
CA LYS A 379 -23.72 -0.67 3.41
C LYS A 379 -22.91 -0.63 4.71
N GLY A 380 -22.42 0.53 5.10
CA GLY A 380 -21.70 0.74 6.38
C GLY A 380 -22.62 0.95 7.59
N MET A 381 -23.93 0.99 7.42
CA MET A 381 -24.90 1.19 8.49
C MET A 381 -25.46 -0.16 8.97
N SER A 382 -25.43 -0.38 10.27
CA SER A 382 -25.70 -1.68 10.88
C SER A 382 -27.14 -2.14 10.84
N THR A 383 -28.10 -1.23 10.74
CA THR A 383 -29.53 -1.56 10.82
C THR A 383 -30.30 -1.04 9.62
N LYS A 384 -31.27 -1.85 9.13
CA LYS A 384 -32.18 -1.43 8.05
C LYS A 384 -32.89 -0.12 8.42
N ARG A 385 -33.30 0.03 9.68
CA ARG A 385 -33.98 1.25 10.17
C ARG A 385 -33.09 2.50 10.04
N ALA A 386 -31.80 2.41 10.37
CA ALA A 386 -30.87 3.54 10.18
C ALA A 386 -30.69 3.88 8.70
N GLN A 387 -30.63 2.86 7.83
CA GLN A 387 -30.56 3.04 6.37
C GLN A 387 -31.81 3.78 5.83
N ASP A 388 -33.00 3.32 6.20
CA ASP A 388 -34.26 3.91 5.75
C ASP A 388 -34.43 5.37 6.22
N LEU A 389 -34.07 5.66 7.48
CA LEU A 389 -34.09 7.01 8.02
C LEU A 389 -33.06 7.92 7.32
N THR A 390 -31.87 7.41 7.02
CA THR A 390 -30.86 8.16 6.27
C THR A 390 -31.34 8.46 4.85
N PHE A 391 -31.94 7.50 4.18
CA PHE A 391 -32.53 7.70 2.85
C PHE A 391 -33.66 8.74 2.86
N LEU A 392 -34.54 8.69 3.87
CA LEU A 392 -35.58 9.72 4.05
C LEU A 392 -34.95 11.11 4.27
N GLY A 393 -33.90 11.19 5.08
CA GLY A 393 -33.12 12.41 5.26
C GLY A 393 -32.55 12.95 3.95
N ASP A 394 -32.03 12.08 3.08
CA ASP A 394 -31.52 12.47 1.75
C ASP A 394 -32.62 13.04 0.86
N ILE A 395 -33.81 12.42 0.83
CA ILE A 395 -34.97 12.90 0.08
C ILE A 395 -35.42 14.27 0.60
N LEU A 396 -35.53 14.44 1.92
CA LEU A 396 -35.91 15.71 2.53
C LEU A 396 -34.91 16.82 2.24
N LYS A 397 -33.61 16.50 2.34
CA LYS A 397 -32.52 17.43 2.01
C LYS A 397 -32.56 17.86 0.54
N SER A 398 -32.79 16.92 -0.38
CA SER A 398 -32.87 17.23 -1.82
C SER A 398 -34.06 18.11 -2.20
N ARG A 399 -35.04 18.25 -1.29
CA ARG A 399 -36.22 19.13 -1.40
C ARG A 399 -36.12 20.37 -0.51
N ASP A 400 -34.92 20.70 -0.03
CA ASP A 400 -34.62 21.82 0.84
C ASP A 400 -35.34 21.81 2.21
N HIS A 401 -35.91 20.65 2.59
CA HIS A 401 -36.52 20.47 3.92
C HIS A 401 -35.45 20.14 4.98
N TYR A 402 -34.50 21.05 5.18
CA TYR A 402 -33.29 20.81 6.00
C TYR A 402 -33.63 20.49 7.46
N ALA A 403 -34.60 21.15 8.08
CA ALA A 403 -34.98 20.89 9.48
C ALA A 403 -35.50 19.43 9.65
N ALA A 404 -36.33 18.97 8.72
CA ALA A 404 -36.84 17.62 8.73
C ALA A 404 -35.74 16.60 8.40
N ALA A 405 -34.82 16.91 7.45
CA ALA A 405 -33.67 16.07 7.14
C ALA A 405 -32.75 15.87 8.36
N ILE A 406 -32.47 16.95 9.10
CA ILE A 406 -31.69 16.90 10.37
C ILE A 406 -32.35 15.94 11.37
N LEU A 407 -33.68 16.02 11.53
CA LEU A 407 -34.41 15.14 12.44
C LEU A 407 -34.26 13.66 12.07
N GLU A 408 -34.40 13.33 10.77
CA GLU A 408 -34.29 11.95 10.31
C GLU A 408 -32.85 11.42 10.40
N TYR A 409 -31.84 12.23 10.08
CA TYR A 409 -30.43 11.84 10.27
C TYR A 409 -30.06 11.64 11.75
N ARG A 410 -30.61 12.47 12.68
CA ARG A 410 -30.42 12.24 14.12
C ARG A 410 -31.03 10.92 14.57
N LYS A 411 -32.28 10.65 14.17
CA LYS A 411 -32.93 9.34 14.43
C LYS A 411 -32.12 8.19 13.84
N ALA A 412 -31.54 8.35 12.65
CA ALA A 412 -30.67 7.35 12.03
C ALA A 412 -29.42 7.10 12.87
N LYS A 413 -28.76 8.15 13.38
CA LYS A 413 -27.59 8.04 14.28
C LYS A 413 -27.95 7.28 15.57
N GLU A 414 -29.09 7.59 16.19
CA GLU A 414 -29.58 6.91 17.40
C GLU A 414 -29.93 5.42 17.18
N LYS A 415 -30.41 5.07 15.98
CA LYS A 415 -30.79 3.69 15.64
C LYS A 415 -29.65 2.89 15.03
N SER A 416 -28.50 3.52 14.75
CA SER A 416 -27.31 2.85 14.28
C SER A 416 -26.50 2.29 15.46
N THR A 417 -26.08 1.04 15.37
CA THR A 417 -25.11 0.44 16.30
C THR A 417 -23.67 0.61 15.83
N THR A 418 -23.49 1.25 14.67
CA THR A 418 -22.16 1.58 14.12
C THR A 418 -22.00 3.07 13.90
N HIS A 419 -20.76 3.55 14.12
CA HIS A 419 -20.36 4.90 13.75
C HIS A 419 -20.11 4.96 12.24
N SER A 420 -21.03 5.59 11.50
CA SER A 420 -20.90 5.75 10.05
C SER A 420 -20.41 7.15 9.69
N PRO A 421 -19.18 7.32 9.17
CA PRO A 421 -18.69 8.64 8.77
C PRO A 421 -19.53 9.25 7.65
N ILE A 422 -20.20 8.42 6.84
CA ILE A 422 -21.13 8.88 5.80
C ILE A 422 -22.33 9.57 6.44
N LEU A 423 -22.97 8.95 7.45
CA LEU A 423 -24.11 9.53 8.16
C LEU A 423 -23.71 10.81 8.92
N PHE A 424 -22.55 10.78 9.60
CA PHE A 424 -22.02 11.97 10.27
C PHE A 424 -21.86 13.14 9.30
N ASN A 425 -21.30 12.90 8.12
CA ASN A 425 -21.10 13.94 7.10
C ASN A 425 -22.40 14.41 6.43
N LYS A 426 -23.40 13.54 6.24
CA LYS A 426 -24.73 13.95 5.75
C LYS A 426 -25.42 14.90 6.74
N LEU A 427 -25.39 14.57 8.02
CA LEU A 427 -25.95 15.42 9.09
C LEU A 427 -25.17 16.73 9.23
N ALA A 428 -23.83 16.66 9.31
CA ALA A 428 -22.98 17.84 9.43
C ALA A 428 -23.11 18.78 8.21
N GLY A 429 -23.13 18.24 6.99
CA GLY A 429 -23.36 19.02 5.78
C GLY A 429 -24.73 19.72 5.76
N THR A 430 -25.76 19.14 6.41
CA THR A 430 -27.06 19.79 6.56
C THR A 430 -27.03 20.87 7.63
N TYR A 431 -26.27 20.68 8.72
CA TYR A 431 -26.00 21.74 9.70
C TYR A 431 -25.26 22.94 9.07
N ILE A 432 -24.22 22.68 8.21
CA ILE A 432 -23.50 23.75 7.51
C ILE A 432 -24.46 24.56 6.63
N GLN A 433 -25.34 23.90 5.86
CA GLN A 433 -26.35 24.56 5.01
C GLN A 433 -27.33 25.43 5.82
N THR A 434 -27.61 25.05 7.06
CA THR A 434 -28.47 25.81 7.98
C THR A 434 -27.71 26.76 8.90
N LYS A 435 -26.39 26.98 8.64
CA LYS A 435 -25.48 27.83 9.41
C LYS A 435 -25.31 27.43 10.87
N ARG A 436 -25.55 26.18 11.20
CA ARG A 436 -25.36 25.59 12.53
C ARG A 436 -23.95 25.02 12.63
N TYR A 437 -22.95 25.89 12.60
CA TYR A 437 -21.55 25.51 12.44
C TYR A 437 -21.01 24.78 13.67
N ASP A 438 -21.40 25.18 14.89
CA ASP A 438 -20.92 24.58 16.14
C ASP A 438 -21.33 23.11 16.25
N GLU A 439 -22.61 22.80 15.90
CA GLU A 439 -23.08 21.40 15.92
C GLU A 439 -22.43 20.55 14.80
N ALA A 440 -22.19 21.16 13.65
CA ALA A 440 -21.47 20.51 12.58
C ALA A 440 -20.03 20.18 12.98
N GLU A 441 -19.32 21.16 13.57
CA GLU A 441 -17.93 20.99 14.01
C GLU A 441 -17.79 19.88 15.06
N LEU A 442 -18.65 19.91 16.10
CA LEU A 442 -18.64 18.89 17.15
C LEU A 442 -18.82 17.47 16.57
N LEU A 443 -19.81 17.31 15.69
CA LEU A 443 -20.10 16.03 15.04
C LEU A 443 -18.97 15.55 14.13
N LEU A 444 -18.33 16.45 13.39
CA LEU A 444 -17.22 16.13 12.50
C LEU A 444 -15.95 15.78 13.28
N LYS A 445 -15.68 16.47 14.39
CA LYS A 445 -14.58 16.10 15.30
C LYS A 445 -14.80 14.72 15.90
N GLU A 446 -16.01 14.41 16.38
CA GLU A 446 -16.37 13.04 16.79
C GLU A 446 -16.10 12.01 15.67
N SER A 447 -16.46 12.33 14.43
CA SER A 447 -16.19 11.46 13.29
C SER A 447 -14.70 11.21 13.04
N LEU A 448 -13.84 12.23 13.23
CA LEU A 448 -12.39 12.10 13.05
C LEU A 448 -11.72 11.27 14.15
N GLU A 449 -12.27 11.19 15.35
CA GLU A 449 -11.78 10.31 16.41
C GLU A 449 -11.88 8.84 16.00
N TYR A 450 -12.83 8.51 15.13
CA TYR A 450 -13.05 7.15 14.63
C TYR A 450 -12.39 6.91 13.26
N TYR A 451 -12.46 7.90 12.37
CA TYR A 451 -12.05 7.81 10.97
C TYR A 451 -11.18 9.03 10.60
N SER A 452 -9.96 9.05 11.11
CA SER A 452 -9.02 10.18 11.02
C SER A 452 -8.69 10.66 9.60
N ASP A 453 -8.88 9.77 8.59
CA ASP A 453 -8.53 10.01 7.20
C ASP A 453 -9.76 10.03 6.27
N PHE A 454 -10.96 10.31 6.82
CA PHE A 454 -12.15 10.41 5.98
C PHE A 454 -12.23 11.79 5.31
N HIS A 455 -11.86 11.87 4.03
CA HIS A 455 -11.65 13.12 3.31
C HIS A 455 -12.87 14.08 3.34
N THR A 456 -14.10 13.55 3.29
CA THR A 456 -15.32 14.38 3.36
C THR A 456 -15.44 15.10 4.70
N THR A 457 -15.06 14.43 5.82
CA THR A 457 -15.04 15.05 7.15
C THR A 457 -14.02 16.18 7.22
N LEU A 458 -12.82 15.94 6.63
CA LEU A 458 -11.76 16.94 6.57
C LEU A 458 -12.18 18.16 5.73
N ASN A 459 -12.82 17.92 4.57
CA ASN A 459 -13.35 19.01 3.73
C ASN A 459 -14.42 19.83 4.45
N ASN A 460 -15.37 19.17 5.12
CA ASN A 460 -16.43 19.87 5.85
C ASN A 460 -15.88 20.69 7.02
N LEU A 461 -14.88 20.20 7.75
CA LEU A 461 -14.20 20.99 8.79
C LEU A 461 -13.42 22.15 8.17
N GLY A 462 -12.70 21.90 7.07
CA GLY A 462 -12.01 22.97 6.34
C GLY A 462 -12.95 24.07 5.89
N GLU A 463 -14.16 23.71 5.41
CA GLU A 463 -15.21 24.66 5.04
C GLU A 463 -15.71 25.50 6.23
N ILE A 464 -16.01 24.85 7.37
CA ILE A 464 -16.44 25.54 8.58
C ILE A 464 -15.40 26.56 9.02
N TYR A 465 -14.12 26.15 9.11
CA TYR A 465 -13.03 27.03 9.52
C TYR A 465 -12.74 28.14 8.51
N PHE A 466 -12.93 27.86 7.20
CA PHE A 466 -12.83 28.90 6.18
C PHE A 466 -13.91 29.97 6.33
N ILE A 467 -15.18 29.57 6.55
CA ILE A 467 -16.31 30.49 6.77
C ILE A 467 -16.14 31.29 8.07
N SER A 468 -15.56 30.66 9.09
CA SER A 468 -15.28 31.31 10.40
C SER A 468 -13.96 32.10 10.40
N GLU A 469 -13.32 32.28 9.25
CA GLU A 469 -12.05 33.01 9.05
C GLU A 469 -10.86 32.48 9.88
N GLN A 470 -10.95 31.21 10.34
CA GLN A 470 -9.89 30.50 11.03
C GLN A 470 -8.95 29.82 9.99
N TYR A 471 -8.25 30.62 9.21
CA TYR A 471 -7.56 30.18 8.01
C TYR A 471 -6.46 29.13 8.24
N ASP A 472 -5.74 29.16 9.35
CA ASP A 472 -4.73 28.13 9.65
C ASP A 472 -5.35 26.76 9.89
N LEU A 473 -6.50 26.70 10.58
CA LEU A 473 -7.25 25.46 10.76
C LEU A 473 -7.87 24.99 9.44
N ALA A 474 -8.44 25.92 8.66
CA ALA A 474 -8.96 25.61 7.33
C ALA A 474 -7.88 24.98 6.45
N ARG A 475 -6.68 25.58 6.41
CA ARG A 475 -5.53 25.08 5.67
C ARG A 475 -5.16 23.66 6.10
N LYS A 476 -4.98 23.42 7.41
CA LYS A 476 -4.65 22.11 7.97
C LYS A 476 -5.59 21.01 7.47
N TYR A 477 -6.90 21.24 7.52
CA TYR A 477 -7.88 20.23 7.15
C TYR A 477 -8.03 20.06 5.63
N LEU A 478 -8.02 21.15 4.86
CA LEU A 478 -8.15 21.10 3.41
C LEU A 478 -6.90 20.49 2.74
N GLU A 479 -5.69 20.84 3.19
CA GLU A 479 -4.46 20.21 2.70
C GLU A 479 -4.46 18.71 2.99
N LYS A 480 -4.87 18.28 4.19
CA LYS A 480 -5.01 16.87 4.53
C LYS A 480 -6.06 16.18 3.63
N ALA A 481 -7.18 16.84 3.35
CA ALA A 481 -8.20 16.31 2.44
C ALA A 481 -7.68 16.13 1.01
N ALA A 482 -6.94 17.12 0.47
CA ALA A 482 -6.33 17.07 -0.84
C ALA A 482 -5.32 15.92 -0.98
N ARG A 483 -4.52 15.67 0.05
CA ARG A 483 -3.57 14.54 0.07
C ARG A 483 -4.25 13.17 0.01
N ILE A 484 -5.42 13.01 0.61
CA ILE A 484 -6.17 11.74 0.62
C ILE A 484 -6.94 11.55 -0.69
N ASN A 485 -7.55 12.61 -1.21
CA ASN A 485 -8.29 12.59 -2.47
C ASN A 485 -8.00 13.83 -3.31
N PRO A 486 -6.89 13.84 -4.04
CA PRO A 486 -6.49 14.97 -4.89
C PRO A 486 -7.37 15.14 -6.14
N PHE A 487 -8.35 14.27 -6.36
CA PHE A 487 -9.33 14.36 -7.46
C PHE A 487 -10.63 15.08 -7.06
N ASN A 488 -10.70 15.68 -5.89
CA ASN A 488 -11.89 16.40 -5.46
C ASN A 488 -11.80 17.88 -5.84
N PRO A 489 -12.56 18.36 -6.86
CA PRO A 489 -12.46 19.74 -7.33
C PRO A 489 -12.86 20.75 -6.25
N PHE A 490 -13.82 20.43 -5.36
CA PHE A 490 -14.21 21.30 -4.26
C PHE A 490 -13.01 21.65 -3.36
N THR A 491 -12.17 20.65 -3.03
CA THR A 491 -10.99 20.86 -2.18
C THR A 491 -10.02 21.85 -2.80
N HIS A 492 -9.76 21.72 -4.11
CA HIS A 492 -8.87 22.62 -4.84
C HIS A 492 -9.42 24.04 -4.90
N VAL A 493 -10.69 24.21 -5.27
CA VAL A 493 -11.34 25.53 -5.31
C VAL A 493 -11.22 26.23 -3.96
N ARG A 494 -11.50 25.50 -2.88
CA ARG A 494 -11.43 26.07 -1.53
C ARG A 494 -10.01 26.40 -1.10
N LEU A 495 -9.02 25.58 -1.45
CA LEU A 495 -7.61 25.88 -1.20
C LEU A 495 -7.11 27.09 -2.01
N ILE A 496 -7.51 27.24 -3.27
CA ILE A 496 -7.17 28.41 -4.10
C ILE A 496 -7.69 29.71 -3.46
N GLU A 497 -8.95 29.72 -2.99
CA GLU A 497 -9.54 30.86 -2.30
C GLU A 497 -8.82 31.15 -0.99
N LEU A 498 -8.57 30.10 -0.19
CA LEU A 498 -7.89 30.19 1.11
C LEU A 498 -6.48 30.77 0.96
N TYR A 499 -5.67 30.22 0.04
CA TYR A 499 -4.33 30.75 -0.21
C TYR A 499 -4.34 32.19 -0.70
N GLY A 500 -5.37 32.58 -1.49
CA GLY A 500 -5.58 33.97 -1.84
C GLY A 500 -5.81 34.87 -0.62
N ARG A 501 -6.65 34.44 0.36
CA ARG A 501 -6.88 35.16 1.62
C ARG A 501 -5.62 35.25 2.49
N MET A 502 -4.83 34.18 2.51
CA MET A 502 -3.58 34.09 3.28
C MET A 502 -2.36 34.73 2.57
N LYS A 503 -2.51 35.24 1.35
CA LYS A 503 -1.43 35.80 0.52
C LYS A 503 -0.29 34.79 0.25
N MET A 504 -0.64 33.52 0.05
CA MET A 504 0.26 32.41 -0.26
C MET A 504 0.26 32.16 -1.77
N ASP A 505 0.90 33.04 -2.54
CA ASP A 505 0.80 33.06 -4.01
C ASP A 505 1.40 31.81 -4.67
N LYS A 506 2.47 31.25 -4.10
CA LYS A 506 3.12 30.02 -4.62
C LYS A 506 2.19 28.82 -4.52
N GLU A 507 1.60 28.61 -3.33
CA GLU A 507 0.68 27.51 -3.04
C GLU A 507 -0.63 27.67 -3.85
N LYS A 508 -1.13 28.91 -3.97
CA LYS A 508 -2.28 29.23 -4.82
C LYS A 508 -2.02 28.83 -6.28
N LYS A 509 -0.85 29.20 -6.83
CA LYS A 509 -0.47 28.85 -8.22
C LYS A 509 -0.43 27.33 -8.41
N LEU A 510 0.21 26.62 -7.48
CA LEU A 510 0.29 25.17 -7.52
C LEU A 510 -1.12 24.53 -7.52
N GLN A 511 -1.99 24.95 -6.61
CA GLN A 511 -3.37 24.44 -6.52
C GLN A 511 -4.19 24.74 -7.77
N THR A 512 -3.98 25.92 -8.39
CA THR A 512 -4.63 26.28 -9.65
C THR A 512 -4.18 25.36 -10.79
N GLN A 513 -2.90 25.03 -10.85
CA GLN A 513 -2.37 24.06 -11.83
C GLN A 513 -2.95 22.66 -11.60
N GLN A 514 -2.98 22.18 -10.33
CA GLN A 514 -3.56 20.88 -10.01
C GLN A 514 -5.06 20.81 -10.34
N PHE A 515 -5.80 21.89 -10.09
CA PHE A 515 -7.22 21.96 -10.42
C PHE A 515 -7.45 21.85 -11.94
N SER A 516 -6.60 22.50 -12.75
CA SER A 516 -6.72 22.46 -14.22
C SER A 516 -6.44 21.07 -14.83
N LEU A 517 -5.82 20.16 -14.07
CA LEU A 517 -5.62 18.76 -14.53
C LEU A 517 -6.87 17.88 -14.33
N LEU A 518 -7.87 18.38 -13.59
CA LEU A 518 -9.09 17.62 -13.32
C LEU A 518 -10.22 17.87 -14.33
N ASP A 519 -10.08 18.92 -15.15
CA ASP A 519 -11.00 19.25 -16.23
C ASP A 519 -10.72 18.38 -17.47
#